data_af3709ffe46721c8a7410181fd506213
#
_entry.id   af3709ffe46721c8a7410181fd506213
#
_cell.length_a   1.000
_cell.length_b   1.000
_cell.length_c   1.000
_cell.angle_alpha   90.00
_cell.angle_beta   90.00
_cell.angle_gamma   90.00
#
_symmetry.space_group_name_H-M   'P 1'
#
loop_
_entity.id
_entity.type
_entity.pdbx_description
1 polymer ?
#
loop_
_entity_poly.entity_id
_entity_poly.type
_entity_poly.pdbx_seq_one_letter_code
_entity_poly.pdbx_strand_id
1 'polypeptide(L)'
;MQKYQIGSTEWIKQELAGLLGEQVTRDIEDSIRLYAIYDGDGQLWQPDASGLDYKPTVKVTNIVKKLIKEEARFMMGVEPEIKIQPMNGESEADRTACAEIEDWLSDFLRRSKWGDKLIKAARDCFIGKRVALKLTGAPGRPLGVQFRPSLEFVYDTDPEDVDKLAKVVFFYHTNESMDRDKQRIWRQKYELKDGRCYLTEGVYDGNGRRIEESHTEEDTGLDFIPVYVIINDGLTGDMTGESDVRELLSNQDSYNRLRSDDIDALRFNMFPMRIFKDASQETMDAVKIAPGAVVDAQTDPASANQVDARILETQFGYDARIEHTLDRTKSDMYEALSVPNVSPDQLKAFVTSGKTMKALYWGLTCRCEEKWNAWDAALVFMVDALLKMAKAYGAATLPEVKYTVSIDHRYPIPDDEEAERQNDMNEVAQQVRSHKSYIDKWQPETSSDAELEQIAREQRMLGDDVGMAIKEELQ
;
A
#
# COMPACT_ATOMS: atom_id res chain seq x y z
N MET A 1 -16.47 6.17 9.94
CA MET A 1 -17.33 6.46 8.76
C MET A 1 -17.29 7.92 8.30
N GLN A 2 -17.31 8.91 9.18
CA GLN A 2 -17.33 10.34 8.75
C GLN A 2 -16.10 10.80 7.96
N LYS A 3 -14.93 10.20 8.18
CA LYS A 3 -13.68 10.56 7.49
C LYS A 3 -13.69 10.29 5.97
N TYR A 4 -14.54 9.39 5.50
CA TYR A 4 -14.64 8.97 4.11
C TYR A 4 -15.97 9.31 3.46
N GLN A 5 -16.78 10.21 4.06
CA GLN A 5 -18.00 10.68 3.43
C GLN A 5 -17.64 11.62 2.27
N ILE A 6 -17.87 11.12 1.09
CA ILE A 6 -17.84 11.91 -0.13
C ILE A 6 -19.17 12.64 -0.23
N GLY A 7 -19.15 13.83 -0.82
CA GLY A 7 -20.36 14.61 -1.08
C GLY A 7 -21.44 13.80 -1.78
N SER A 8 -22.66 14.26 -1.77
CA SER A 8 -23.81 13.47 -2.19
C SER A 8 -23.55 12.76 -3.51
N THR A 9 -23.76 11.45 -3.51
CA THR A 9 -23.65 10.58 -4.68
C THR A 9 -24.50 11.08 -5.87
N GLU A 10 -25.48 11.93 -5.63
CA GLU A 10 -26.36 12.48 -6.66
C GLU A 10 -25.67 13.46 -7.61
N TRP A 11 -24.77 14.33 -7.15
CA TRP A 11 -24.07 15.20 -8.08
C TRP A 11 -22.96 14.47 -8.87
N ILE A 12 -22.34 13.43 -8.28
CA ILE A 12 -21.45 12.54 -9.01
C ILE A 12 -22.24 11.84 -10.12
N LYS A 13 -23.46 11.38 -9.83
CA LYS A 13 -24.37 10.83 -10.83
C LYS A 13 -24.70 11.82 -11.94
N GLN A 14 -24.93 13.08 -11.62
CA GLN A 14 -25.20 14.12 -12.61
C GLN A 14 -24.01 14.41 -13.52
N GLU A 15 -22.79 14.36 -12.97
CA GLU A 15 -21.56 14.58 -13.74
C GLU A 15 -21.22 13.45 -14.71
N LEU A 16 -21.54 12.22 -14.32
CA LEU A 16 -21.35 11.03 -15.11
C LEU A 16 -22.66 10.50 -15.71
N ALA A 17 -23.71 11.37 -15.73
CA ALA A 17 -25.03 11.00 -16.19
C ALA A 17 -25.00 10.40 -17.59
N GLY A 18 -25.34 9.14 -17.67
CA GLY A 18 -25.58 8.44 -18.90
C GLY A 18 -25.23 6.96 -18.85
N LEU A 19 -24.11 6.55 -18.31
CA LEU A 19 -23.68 5.14 -18.39
C LEU A 19 -23.22 4.51 -17.06
N LEU A 20 -22.74 5.27 -16.09
CA LEU A 20 -22.07 4.72 -14.92
C LEU A 20 -22.66 5.15 -13.56
N GLY A 21 -23.73 5.93 -13.53
CA GLY A 21 -24.22 6.60 -12.31
C GLY A 21 -24.46 5.68 -11.11
N GLU A 22 -25.16 4.56 -11.26
CA GLU A 22 -25.39 3.62 -10.15
C GLU A 22 -24.17 2.77 -9.84
N GLN A 23 -23.43 2.35 -10.84
CA GLN A 23 -22.22 1.53 -10.68
C GLN A 23 -21.13 2.34 -9.97
N VAL A 24 -20.91 3.58 -10.35
CA VAL A 24 -19.97 4.49 -9.70
C VAL A 24 -20.34 4.72 -8.24
N THR A 25 -21.63 4.87 -7.93
CA THR A 25 -22.09 5.03 -6.54
C THR A 25 -21.77 3.80 -5.70
N ARG A 26 -22.08 2.63 -6.21
CA ARG A 26 -21.79 1.35 -5.52
C ARG A 26 -20.29 1.16 -5.32
N ASP A 27 -19.50 1.51 -6.31
CA ASP A 27 -18.05 1.40 -6.24
C ASP A 27 -17.44 2.33 -5.17
N ILE A 28 -17.96 3.56 -5.06
CA ILE A 28 -17.55 4.50 -4.02
C ILE A 28 -17.97 4.01 -2.63
N GLU A 29 -19.21 3.54 -2.47
CA GLU A 29 -19.71 3.00 -1.20
C GLU A 29 -18.89 1.77 -0.76
N ASP A 30 -18.55 0.90 -1.70
CA ASP A 30 -17.69 -0.24 -1.46
C ASP A 30 -16.27 0.20 -1.05
N SER A 31 -15.71 1.18 -1.73
CA SER A 31 -14.40 1.74 -1.38
C SER A 31 -14.40 2.37 0.02
N ILE A 32 -15.43 3.11 0.40
CA ILE A 32 -15.59 3.65 1.77
C ILE A 32 -15.55 2.52 2.80
N ARG A 33 -16.26 1.42 2.54
CA ARG A 33 -16.27 0.25 3.41
C ARG A 33 -14.87 -0.40 3.52
N LEU A 34 -14.16 -0.55 2.42
CA LEU A 34 -12.81 -1.11 2.40
C LEU A 34 -11.82 -0.27 3.21
N TYR A 35 -11.87 1.05 3.10
CA TYR A 35 -11.07 1.95 3.94
C TYR A 35 -11.44 1.87 5.43
N ALA A 36 -12.73 1.73 5.76
CA ALA A 36 -13.17 1.56 7.13
C ALA A 36 -12.67 0.22 7.74
N ILE A 37 -12.64 -0.86 6.96
CA ILE A 37 -12.05 -2.14 7.35
C ILE A 37 -10.56 -1.98 7.61
N TYR A 38 -9.84 -1.34 6.68
CA TYR A 38 -8.41 -1.06 6.85
C TYR A 38 -8.12 -0.22 8.09
N ASP A 39 -8.95 0.77 8.41
CA ASP A 39 -8.79 1.57 9.63
C ASP A 39 -9.16 0.79 10.91
N GLY A 40 -9.90 -0.30 10.78
CA GLY A 40 -10.33 -1.13 11.92
C GLY A 40 -11.49 -0.51 12.69
N ASP A 41 -12.44 0.10 11.99
CA ASP A 41 -13.63 0.69 12.62
C ASP A 41 -14.46 -0.38 13.32
N GLY A 42 -14.47 -0.37 14.65
CA GLY A 42 -15.17 -1.33 15.48
C GLY A 42 -16.69 -1.40 15.23
N GLN A 43 -17.27 -0.37 14.63
CA GLN A 43 -18.70 -0.38 14.29
C GLN A 43 -19.06 -1.44 13.24
N LEU A 44 -18.10 -1.82 12.38
CA LEU A 44 -18.30 -2.86 11.37
C LEU A 44 -18.47 -4.26 11.98
N TRP A 45 -17.99 -4.46 13.21
CA TRP A 45 -18.02 -5.75 13.91
C TRP A 45 -18.94 -5.74 15.14
N GLN A 46 -19.85 -4.78 15.23
CA GLN A 46 -20.85 -4.77 16.29
C GLN A 46 -21.79 -5.97 16.10
N PRO A 47 -21.88 -6.89 17.09
CA PRO A 47 -22.85 -7.97 17.03
C PRO A 47 -24.27 -7.43 17.17
N ASP A 48 -25.23 -8.15 16.63
CA ASP A 48 -26.63 -7.90 16.94
C ASP A 48 -26.89 -8.27 18.40
N ALA A 49 -27.09 -7.26 19.22
CA ALA A 49 -27.36 -7.42 20.66
C ALA A 49 -28.88 -7.44 20.97
N SER A 50 -29.73 -7.48 19.93
CA SER A 50 -31.20 -7.58 20.13
C SER A 50 -31.52 -8.90 20.82
N GLY A 51 -32.06 -8.82 22.05
CA GLY A 51 -32.42 -9.98 22.87
C GLY A 51 -31.32 -10.50 23.81
N LEU A 52 -30.18 -9.77 23.93
CA LEU A 52 -29.15 -10.07 24.93
C LEU A 52 -29.26 -9.11 26.12
N ASP A 53 -29.22 -9.68 27.33
CA ASP A 53 -29.21 -8.90 28.57
C ASP A 53 -27.82 -8.31 28.96
N TYR A 54 -26.87 -8.40 28.06
CA TYR A 54 -25.53 -7.85 28.22
C TYR A 54 -25.02 -7.20 26.93
N LYS A 55 -24.04 -6.33 27.07
CA LYS A 55 -23.37 -5.72 25.93
C LYS A 55 -22.18 -6.59 25.51
N PRO A 56 -22.22 -7.23 24.33
CA PRO A 56 -21.13 -8.04 23.82
C PRO A 56 -19.85 -7.21 23.65
N THR A 57 -18.72 -7.85 23.85
CA THR A 57 -17.42 -7.26 23.60
C THR A 57 -17.17 -7.13 22.10
N VAL A 58 -16.58 -6.01 21.69
CA VAL A 58 -16.08 -5.80 20.32
C VAL A 58 -14.58 -5.69 20.38
N LYS A 59 -13.88 -6.77 20.02
CA LYS A 59 -12.42 -6.79 19.94
C LYS A 59 -11.99 -6.76 18.48
N VAL A 60 -11.30 -5.69 18.08
CA VAL A 60 -10.72 -5.57 16.74
C VAL A 60 -9.22 -5.78 16.83
N THR A 61 -8.72 -6.80 16.14
CA THR A 61 -7.30 -7.03 15.89
C THR A 61 -7.07 -6.89 14.40
N ASN A 62 -6.57 -5.74 13.98
CA ASN A 62 -6.52 -5.37 12.56
C ASN A 62 -5.28 -5.98 11.86
N ILE A 63 -5.43 -7.22 11.41
CA ILE A 63 -4.41 -7.95 10.63
C ILE A 63 -4.36 -7.40 9.20
N VAL A 64 -5.52 -7.03 8.62
CA VAL A 64 -5.62 -6.40 7.29
C VAL A 64 -4.68 -5.22 7.16
N LYS A 65 -4.74 -4.28 8.11
CA LYS A 65 -3.87 -3.09 8.09
C LYS A 65 -2.38 -3.44 8.12
N LYS A 66 -2.04 -4.49 8.85
CA LYS A 66 -0.66 -4.98 8.92
C LYS A 66 -0.21 -5.51 7.56
N LEU A 67 -0.99 -6.41 6.96
CA LEU A 67 -0.63 -7.08 5.71
C LEU A 67 -0.53 -6.09 4.54
N ILE A 68 -1.52 -5.23 4.36
CA ILE A 68 -1.48 -4.17 3.33
C ILE A 68 -0.25 -3.26 3.49
N LYS A 69 0.13 -2.93 4.73
CA LYS A 69 1.35 -2.15 4.97
C LYS A 69 2.62 -2.92 4.64
N GLU A 70 2.66 -4.21 4.93
CA GLU A 70 3.80 -5.07 4.64
C GLU A 70 3.97 -5.25 3.14
N GLU A 71 2.90 -5.53 2.40
CA GLU A 71 2.90 -5.64 0.94
C GLU A 71 3.37 -4.32 0.28
N ALA A 72 2.76 -3.19 0.66
CA ALA A 72 3.15 -1.90 0.11
C ALA A 72 4.61 -1.49 0.44
N ARG A 73 5.12 -1.87 1.61
CA ARG A 73 6.53 -1.66 1.95
C ARG A 73 7.46 -2.58 1.17
N PHE A 74 7.04 -3.79 0.93
CA PHE A 74 7.82 -4.74 0.17
C PHE A 74 7.94 -4.29 -1.29
N MET A 75 6.85 -3.86 -1.90
CA MET A 75 6.81 -3.40 -3.28
C MET A 75 7.48 -2.05 -3.49
N MET A 76 7.17 -1.05 -2.64
CA MET A 76 7.56 0.36 -2.83
C MET A 76 8.51 0.89 -1.73
N GLY A 77 9.06 0.01 -0.91
CA GLY A 77 9.97 0.41 0.18
C GLY A 77 11.35 0.83 -0.31
N VAL A 78 11.75 0.32 -1.45
CA VAL A 78 12.90 0.77 -2.23
C VAL A 78 12.34 1.48 -3.46
N GLU A 79 12.78 2.71 -3.72
CA GLU A 79 12.32 3.46 -4.88
C GLU A 79 12.77 2.76 -6.16
N PRO A 80 11.88 2.59 -7.18
CA PRO A 80 12.27 2.04 -8.46
C PRO A 80 13.26 2.98 -9.17
N GLU A 81 14.23 2.43 -9.81
CA GLU A 81 15.21 3.19 -10.59
C GLU A 81 14.65 3.42 -12.00
N ILE A 82 14.45 4.69 -12.36
CA ILE A 82 13.94 5.09 -13.67
C ILE A 82 15.13 5.50 -14.52
N LYS A 83 15.41 4.75 -15.59
CA LYS A 83 16.51 5.01 -16.52
C LYS A 83 15.96 5.50 -17.85
N ILE A 84 16.63 6.49 -18.40
CA ILE A 84 16.31 7.06 -19.71
C ILE A 84 17.44 6.72 -20.67
N GLN A 85 17.12 5.95 -21.70
CA GLN A 85 18.11 5.43 -22.66
C GLN A 85 17.75 5.88 -24.10
N PRO A 86 18.75 6.15 -24.94
CA PRO A 86 18.49 6.52 -26.33
C PRO A 86 17.85 5.35 -27.11
N MET A 87 16.78 5.63 -27.85
CA MET A 87 16.02 4.62 -28.58
C MET A 87 16.80 4.00 -29.75
N ASN A 88 17.63 4.79 -30.45
CA ASN A 88 18.29 4.39 -31.69
C ASN A 88 19.76 4.81 -31.72
N GLY A 89 20.51 4.65 -30.66
CA GLY A 89 21.79 5.20 -30.87
C GLY A 89 22.87 4.91 -29.88
N GLU A 90 23.99 4.64 -30.45
CA GLU A 90 25.27 4.63 -29.78
C GLU A 90 25.97 6.00 -29.82
N SER A 91 25.25 7.06 -30.28
CA SER A 91 25.78 8.42 -30.29
C SER A 91 26.05 8.93 -28.89
N GLU A 92 27.23 9.40 -28.62
CA GLU A 92 27.64 9.99 -27.32
C GLU A 92 26.76 11.21 -26.98
N ALA A 93 26.34 11.97 -28.02
CA ALA A 93 25.47 13.11 -27.86
C ALA A 93 24.05 12.68 -27.35
N ASP A 94 23.51 11.59 -27.86
CA ASP A 94 22.19 11.09 -27.43
C ASP A 94 22.27 10.53 -25.99
N ARG A 95 23.37 9.87 -25.62
CA ARG A 95 23.61 9.41 -24.25
C ARG A 95 23.71 10.58 -23.28
N THR A 96 24.42 11.62 -23.65
CA THR A 96 24.53 12.84 -22.83
C THR A 96 23.17 13.53 -22.66
N ALA A 97 22.41 13.63 -23.75
CA ALA A 97 21.07 14.20 -23.72
C ALA A 97 20.12 13.39 -22.81
N CYS A 98 20.16 12.05 -22.88
CA CYS A 98 19.37 11.20 -22.00
C CYS A 98 19.79 11.34 -20.52
N ALA A 99 21.09 11.44 -20.24
CA ALA A 99 21.60 11.65 -18.88
C ALA A 99 21.15 13.00 -18.30
N GLU A 100 21.13 14.08 -19.10
CA GLU A 100 20.59 15.39 -18.66
C GLU A 100 19.09 15.31 -18.31
N ILE A 101 18.30 14.54 -19.07
CA ILE A 101 16.87 14.34 -18.77
C ILE A 101 16.72 13.51 -17.48
N GLU A 102 17.52 12.46 -17.31
CA GLU A 102 17.51 11.60 -16.13
C GLU A 102 17.87 12.37 -14.85
N ASP A 103 18.90 13.21 -14.92
CA ASP A 103 19.31 14.08 -13.80
C ASP A 103 18.21 15.08 -13.43
N TRP A 104 17.58 15.71 -14.43
CA TRP A 104 16.45 16.61 -14.19
C TRP A 104 15.27 15.89 -13.55
N LEU A 105 14.92 14.71 -14.05
CA LEU A 105 13.83 13.89 -13.51
C LEU A 105 14.12 13.46 -12.07
N SER A 106 15.31 12.99 -11.78
CA SER A 106 15.77 12.60 -10.45
C SER A 106 15.64 13.75 -9.45
N ASP A 107 16.11 14.94 -9.84
CA ASP A 107 15.97 16.16 -9.04
C ASP A 107 14.50 16.56 -8.81
N PHE A 108 13.66 16.43 -9.82
CA PHE A 108 12.24 16.71 -9.72
C PHE A 108 11.55 15.73 -8.74
N LEU A 109 11.80 14.43 -8.87
CA LEU A 109 11.23 13.39 -8.01
C LEU A 109 11.69 13.57 -6.55
N ARG A 110 12.97 13.84 -6.32
CA ARG A 110 13.52 14.10 -4.98
C ARG A 110 12.83 15.29 -4.31
N ARG A 111 12.69 16.43 -5.02
CA ARG A 111 11.97 17.62 -4.51
C ARG A 111 10.49 17.35 -4.26
N SER A 112 9.89 16.44 -4.99
CA SER A 112 8.49 16.04 -4.87
C SER A 112 8.21 15.09 -3.71
N LYS A 113 9.21 14.65 -2.93
CA LYS A 113 9.09 13.62 -1.87
C LYS A 113 8.51 12.31 -2.42
N TRP A 114 9.09 11.85 -3.51
CA TRP A 114 8.55 10.77 -4.33
C TRP A 114 8.33 9.48 -3.55
N GLY A 115 9.34 8.95 -2.85
CA GLY A 115 9.25 7.68 -2.12
C GLY A 115 8.14 7.64 -1.07
N ASP A 116 7.92 8.74 -0.31
CA ASP A 116 6.81 8.83 0.64
C ASP A 116 5.44 8.78 -0.07
N LYS A 117 5.34 9.41 -1.24
CA LYS A 117 4.12 9.39 -2.05
C LYS A 117 3.85 8.01 -2.64
N LEU A 118 4.87 7.32 -3.15
CA LEU A 118 4.75 5.98 -3.72
C LEU A 118 4.19 4.97 -2.72
N ILE A 119 4.78 4.87 -1.53
CA ILE A 119 4.31 3.92 -0.50
C ILE A 119 2.87 4.22 -0.08
N LYS A 120 2.49 5.50 0.01
CA LYS A 120 1.12 5.88 0.34
C LYS A 120 0.15 5.56 -0.79
N ALA A 121 0.55 5.84 -2.02
CA ALA A 121 -0.23 5.55 -3.21
C ALA A 121 -0.45 4.04 -3.41
N ALA A 122 0.58 3.21 -3.17
CA ALA A 122 0.44 1.77 -3.19
C ALA A 122 -0.60 1.28 -2.16
N ARG A 123 -0.55 1.79 -0.93
CA ARG A 123 -1.57 1.45 0.09
C ARG A 123 -2.97 1.85 -0.35
N ASP A 124 -3.13 3.07 -0.88
CA ASP A 124 -4.42 3.55 -1.37
C ASP A 124 -4.93 2.70 -2.55
N CYS A 125 -4.03 2.28 -3.44
CA CYS A 125 -4.34 1.41 -4.57
C CYS A 125 -4.82 0.03 -4.10
N PHE A 126 -4.10 -0.62 -3.19
CA PHE A 126 -4.43 -1.94 -2.64
C PHE A 126 -5.72 -1.95 -1.83
N ILE A 127 -6.02 -0.85 -1.12
CA ILE A 127 -7.27 -0.71 -0.38
C ILE A 127 -8.43 -0.36 -1.31
N GLY A 128 -8.25 0.70 -2.09
CA GLY A 128 -9.30 1.36 -2.86
C GLY A 128 -9.42 0.89 -4.30
N LYS A 129 -8.79 -0.23 -4.67
CA LYS A 129 -8.82 -0.85 -6.00
C LYS A 129 -8.04 -0.10 -7.08
N ARG A 130 -7.83 1.20 -6.93
CA ARG A 130 -7.12 2.06 -7.87
C ARG A 130 -6.63 3.34 -7.24
N VAL A 131 -5.66 3.97 -7.89
CA VAL A 131 -5.14 5.28 -7.51
C VAL A 131 -4.87 6.09 -8.77
N ALA A 132 -5.09 7.40 -8.73
CA ALA A 132 -4.77 8.28 -9.84
C ALA A 132 -3.41 8.95 -9.62
N LEU A 133 -2.48 8.74 -10.52
CA LEU A 133 -1.28 9.54 -10.70
C LEU A 133 -1.67 10.82 -11.44
N LYS A 134 -1.53 11.97 -10.80
CA LYS A 134 -1.93 13.27 -11.33
C LYS A 134 -0.73 14.18 -11.43
N LEU A 135 -0.48 14.70 -12.61
CA LEU A 135 0.49 15.75 -12.84
C LEU A 135 -0.19 17.11 -12.81
N THR A 136 0.47 18.09 -12.26
CA THR A 136 -0.02 19.45 -12.15
C THR A 136 1.00 20.44 -12.69
N GLY A 137 0.56 21.49 -13.34
CA GLY A 137 1.40 22.54 -13.90
C GLY A 137 0.55 23.50 -14.71
N ALA A 138 1.09 24.68 -14.96
CA ALA A 138 0.55 25.69 -15.88
C ALA A 138 1.70 26.60 -16.32
N PRO A 139 1.55 27.41 -17.38
CA PRO A 139 2.53 28.40 -17.75
C PRO A 139 2.87 29.33 -16.56
N GLY A 140 4.15 29.41 -16.21
CA GLY A 140 4.62 30.20 -15.06
C GLY A 140 4.40 29.58 -13.68
N ARG A 141 3.87 28.36 -13.60
CA ARG A 141 3.74 27.59 -12.35
C ARG A 141 4.66 26.36 -12.38
N PRO A 142 5.21 25.96 -11.23
CA PRO A 142 6.03 24.76 -11.16
C PRO A 142 5.22 23.50 -11.48
N LEU A 143 5.88 22.52 -12.09
CA LEU A 143 5.33 21.17 -12.26
C LEU A 143 5.22 20.47 -10.92
N GLY A 144 4.25 19.58 -10.80
CA GLY A 144 4.03 18.77 -9.61
C GLY A 144 3.51 17.40 -9.94
N VAL A 145 3.78 16.43 -9.04
CA VAL A 145 3.25 15.08 -9.09
C VAL A 145 2.50 14.76 -7.80
N GLN A 146 1.32 14.19 -7.93
CA GLN A 146 0.43 13.83 -6.83
C GLN A 146 -0.23 12.49 -7.11
N PHE A 147 -0.57 11.78 -6.05
CA PHE A 147 -1.49 10.64 -6.13
C PHE A 147 -2.82 11.02 -5.47
N ARG A 148 -3.91 10.50 -6.01
CA ARG A 148 -5.27 10.69 -5.48
C ARG A 148 -5.93 9.34 -5.26
N PRO A 149 -6.44 9.07 -4.04
CA PRO A 149 -7.12 7.83 -3.73
C PRO A 149 -8.43 7.69 -4.52
N SER A 150 -8.90 6.47 -4.69
CA SER A 150 -10.15 6.17 -5.41
C SER A 150 -11.38 6.91 -4.88
N LEU A 151 -11.35 7.34 -3.61
CA LEU A 151 -12.41 8.12 -2.97
C LEU A 151 -12.49 9.58 -3.43
N GLU A 152 -11.48 10.07 -4.12
CA GLU A 152 -11.36 11.47 -4.51
C GLU A 152 -11.47 11.70 -6.02
N PHE A 153 -11.70 10.65 -6.80
CA PHE A 153 -11.87 10.82 -8.25
C PHE A 153 -12.81 9.79 -8.86
N VAL A 154 -13.37 10.20 -9.99
CA VAL A 154 -14.09 9.34 -10.93
C VAL A 154 -13.60 9.65 -12.34
N TYR A 155 -13.68 8.70 -13.24
CA TYR A 155 -13.17 8.85 -14.58
C TYR A 155 -14.00 8.09 -15.61
N ASP A 156 -13.80 8.48 -16.86
CA ASP A 156 -14.39 7.86 -18.02
C ASP A 156 -13.31 7.71 -19.10
N THR A 157 -13.39 6.67 -19.89
CA THR A 157 -12.39 6.36 -20.93
C THR A 157 -12.99 6.54 -22.31
N ASP A 158 -12.15 6.58 -23.31
CA ASP A 158 -12.57 6.61 -24.71
C ASP A 158 -13.26 5.27 -25.05
N PRO A 159 -14.45 5.29 -25.67
CA PRO A 159 -15.14 4.05 -26.05
C PRO A 159 -14.38 3.17 -27.04
N GLU A 160 -13.47 3.75 -27.83
CA GLU A 160 -12.65 3.02 -28.82
C GLU A 160 -11.31 2.57 -28.24
N ASP A 161 -10.85 3.21 -27.16
CA ASP A 161 -9.55 2.95 -26.54
C ASP A 161 -9.65 3.12 -25.01
N VAL A 162 -9.90 2.02 -24.32
CA VAL A 162 -10.08 1.98 -22.87
C VAL A 162 -8.86 2.45 -22.07
N ASP A 163 -7.68 2.46 -22.68
CA ASP A 163 -6.46 2.95 -22.05
C ASP A 163 -6.34 4.48 -22.06
N LYS A 164 -7.19 5.16 -22.86
CA LYS A 164 -7.23 6.61 -22.93
C LYS A 164 -8.34 7.19 -22.07
N LEU A 165 -7.98 8.14 -21.22
CA LEU A 165 -8.96 8.92 -20.46
C LEU A 165 -9.67 9.92 -21.39
N ALA A 166 -11.01 9.85 -21.41
CA ALA A 166 -11.84 10.88 -22.01
C ALA A 166 -12.13 12.01 -21.02
N LYS A 167 -12.34 11.65 -19.77
CA LYS A 167 -12.65 12.59 -18.70
C LYS A 167 -12.19 12.05 -17.33
N VAL A 168 -11.73 12.96 -16.45
CA VAL A 168 -11.49 12.65 -15.04
C VAL A 168 -11.94 13.82 -14.18
N VAL A 169 -12.62 13.49 -13.08
CA VAL A 169 -13.14 14.48 -12.12
C VAL A 169 -12.58 14.17 -10.75
N PHE A 170 -11.84 15.13 -10.21
CA PHE A 170 -11.36 15.08 -8.83
C PHE A 170 -12.26 15.91 -7.94
N PHE A 171 -12.47 15.46 -6.72
CA PHE A 171 -13.28 16.16 -5.73
C PHE A 171 -12.81 15.82 -4.32
N TYR A 172 -12.86 16.82 -3.42
CA TYR A 172 -12.64 16.58 -2.00
C TYR A 172 -13.33 17.66 -1.16
N HIS A 173 -13.68 17.31 0.06
CA HIS A 173 -14.27 18.25 1.00
C HIS A 173 -13.22 19.25 1.49
N THR A 174 -13.55 20.51 1.44
CA THR A 174 -12.71 21.59 1.98
C THR A 174 -13.13 22.00 3.39
N ASN A 175 -14.27 21.49 3.87
CA ASN A 175 -14.75 21.66 5.23
C ASN A 175 -15.42 20.39 5.76
N GLU A 176 -15.62 20.29 7.07
CA GLU A 176 -16.18 19.13 7.78
C GLU A 176 -17.68 19.32 8.13
N SER A 177 -18.44 20.10 7.38
CA SER A 177 -19.86 20.31 7.68
C SER A 177 -20.70 19.08 7.37
N MET A 178 -21.59 18.70 8.30
CA MET A 178 -22.60 17.64 8.10
C MET A 178 -23.82 18.14 7.34
N ASP A 179 -24.04 19.44 7.29
CA ASP A 179 -25.13 20.10 6.56
C ASP A 179 -24.74 20.22 5.08
N ARG A 180 -25.51 19.61 4.19
CA ARG A 180 -25.23 19.59 2.76
C ARG A 180 -25.13 20.98 2.14
N ASP A 181 -25.96 21.92 2.58
CA ASP A 181 -25.91 23.30 2.07
C ASP A 181 -24.63 24.04 2.49
N LYS A 182 -24.04 23.64 3.61
CA LYS A 182 -22.81 24.22 4.15
C LYS A 182 -21.55 23.45 3.75
N GLN A 183 -21.69 22.29 3.15
CA GLN A 183 -20.54 21.55 2.62
C GLN A 183 -19.86 22.37 1.53
N ARG A 184 -18.55 22.24 1.46
CA ARG A 184 -17.72 22.86 0.43
C ARG A 184 -16.88 21.75 -0.19
N ILE A 185 -17.17 21.43 -1.45
CA ILE A 185 -16.53 20.40 -2.23
C ILE A 185 -15.77 21.10 -3.36
N TRP A 186 -14.46 21.02 -3.30
CA TRP A 186 -13.64 21.44 -4.42
C TRP A 186 -13.70 20.36 -5.50
N ARG A 187 -13.93 20.79 -6.72
CA ARG A 187 -14.05 19.94 -7.89
C ARG A 187 -13.13 20.43 -9.00
N GLN A 188 -12.40 19.50 -9.61
CA GLN A 188 -11.56 19.78 -10.76
C GLN A 188 -11.83 18.71 -11.83
N LYS A 189 -12.23 19.15 -13.02
CA LYS A 189 -12.51 18.27 -14.16
C LYS A 189 -11.51 18.54 -15.26
N TYR A 190 -10.86 17.47 -15.71
CA TYR A 190 -10.15 17.42 -16.98
C TYR A 190 -11.01 16.67 -18.00
N GLU A 191 -11.11 17.20 -19.20
CA GLU A 191 -11.89 16.63 -20.28
C GLU A 191 -11.17 16.81 -21.60
N LEU A 192 -11.08 15.74 -22.40
CA LEU A 192 -10.49 15.79 -23.72
C LEU A 192 -11.59 16.14 -24.73
N LYS A 193 -11.45 17.25 -25.48
CA LYS A 193 -12.38 17.70 -26.51
C LYS A 193 -11.57 18.04 -27.76
N ASP A 194 -11.94 17.44 -28.88
CA ASP A 194 -11.28 17.68 -30.18
C ASP A 194 -9.75 17.61 -30.11
N GLY A 195 -9.21 16.64 -29.34
CA GLY A 195 -7.77 16.43 -29.18
C GLY A 195 -7.06 17.44 -28.27
N ARG A 196 -7.80 18.25 -27.50
CA ARG A 196 -7.27 19.19 -26.52
C ARG A 196 -7.83 18.95 -25.13
N CYS A 197 -6.99 19.12 -24.12
CA CYS A 197 -7.37 18.95 -22.73
C CYS A 197 -7.85 20.28 -22.14
N TYR A 198 -9.07 20.28 -21.64
CA TYR A 198 -9.68 21.41 -20.95
C TYR A 198 -9.79 21.14 -19.46
N LEU A 199 -9.54 22.19 -18.66
CA LEU A 199 -9.62 22.17 -17.22
C LEU A 199 -10.77 23.04 -16.73
N THR A 200 -11.63 22.49 -15.88
CA THR A 200 -12.69 23.26 -15.18
C THR A 200 -12.54 23.07 -13.68
N GLU A 201 -12.48 24.13 -12.91
CA GLU A 201 -12.38 24.10 -11.46
C GLU A 201 -13.54 24.85 -10.79
N GLY A 202 -13.89 24.45 -9.57
CA GLY A 202 -14.92 25.14 -8.81
C GLY A 202 -15.18 24.56 -7.43
N VAL A 203 -15.91 25.33 -6.62
CA VAL A 203 -16.41 24.91 -5.31
C VAL A 203 -17.92 24.72 -5.39
N TYR A 204 -18.37 23.60 -4.88
CA TYR A 204 -19.77 23.16 -4.89
C TYR A 204 -20.26 22.86 -3.47
N ASP A 205 -21.58 22.96 -3.25
CA ASP A 205 -22.20 22.45 -2.03
C ASP A 205 -22.45 20.93 -2.11
N GLY A 206 -22.92 20.34 -1.02
CA GLY A 206 -23.25 18.92 -0.96
C GLY A 206 -24.46 18.51 -1.83
N ASN A 207 -25.19 19.46 -2.40
CA ASN A 207 -26.28 19.23 -3.34
C ASN A 207 -25.87 19.40 -4.79
N GLY A 208 -24.57 19.65 -5.04
CA GLY A 208 -24.02 19.83 -6.37
C GLY A 208 -24.25 21.24 -6.97
N ARG A 209 -24.69 22.22 -6.17
CA ARG A 209 -24.82 23.59 -6.61
C ARG A 209 -23.48 24.30 -6.52
N ARG A 210 -23.12 24.98 -7.58
CA ARG A 210 -21.91 25.81 -7.64
C ARG A 210 -22.06 27.01 -6.71
N ILE A 211 -21.05 27.27 -5.86
CA ILE A 211 -21.09 28.29 -4.83
C ILE A 211 -20.31 29.55 -5.23
N GLU A 212 -19.14 29.37 -5.85
CA GLU A 212 -18.25 30.43 -6.25
C GLU A 212 -18.15 30.48 -7.76
N GLU A 213 -18.00 31.70 -8.31
CA GLU A 213 -17.61 31.88 -9.69
C GLU A 213 -16.20 31.33 -9.83
N SER A 214 -16.11 30.10 -10.29
CA SER A 214 -14.84 29.44 -10.56
C SER A 214 -14.41 29.72 -11.98
N HIS A 215 -13.15 29.39 -12.25
CA HIS A 215 -12.57 29.51 -13.57
C HIS A 215 -13.48 28.91 -14.64
N THR A 216 -13.70 29.64 -15.69
CA THR A 216 -14.26 29.15 -16.94
C THR A 216 -13.37 28.02 -17.43
N GLU A 217 -13.94 27.14 -18.24
CA GLU A 217 -13.19 26.11 -18.93
C GLU A 217 -11.94 26.69 -19.61
N GLU A 218 -10.76 26.25 -19.16
CA GLU A 218 -9.47 26.74 -19.66
C GLU A 218 -8.81 25.64 -20.52
N ASP A 219 -8.28 26.02 -21.69
CA ASP A 219 -7.41 25.13 -22.47
C ASP A 219 -6.06 25.00 -21.74
N THR A 220 -5.68 23.78 -21.39
CA THR A 220 -4.41 23.53 -20.72
C THR A 220 -3.20 23.61 -21.66
N GLY A 221 -3.43 23.68 -22.98
CA GLY A 221 -2.38 23.62 -23.99
C GLY A 221 -1.81 22.21 -24.21
N LEU A 222 -2.42 21.19 -23.62
CA LEU A 222 -2.01 19.78 -23.76
C LEU A 222 -2.98 19.05 -24.69
N ASP A 223 -2.45 18.04 -25.38
CA ASP A 223 -3.20 17.11 -26.24
C ASP A 223 -3.58 15.80 -25.50
N PHE A 224 -3.36 15.76 -24.19
CA PHE A 224 -3.67 14.61 -23.33
C PHE A 224 -4.12 15.09 -21.94
N ILE A 225 -4.84 14.24 -21.21
CA ILE A 225 -5.17 14.45 -19.81
C ILE A 225 -3.94 14.11 -18.96
N PRO A 226 -3.40 15.04 -18.11
CA PRO A 226 -2.19 14.79 -17.32
C PRO A 226 -2.46 13.92 -16.08
N VAL A 227 -3.16 12.81 -16.28
CA VAL A 227 -3.56 11.86 -15.25
C VAL A 227 -3.44 10.46 -15.81
N TYR A 228 -2.96 9.52 -14.99
CA TYR A 228 -2.99 8.09 -15.27
C TYR A 228 -3.69 7.36 -14.13
N VAL A 229 -4.61 6.48 -14.43
CA VAL A 229 -5.32 5.67 -13.43
C VAL A 229 -4.64 4.32 -13.32
N ILE A 230 -4.04 4.07 -12.18
CA ILE A 230 -3.41 2.78 -11.86
C ILE A 230 -4.48 1.91 -11.23
N ILE A 231 -4.80 0.80 -11.87
CA ILE A 231 -5.80 -0.18 -11.43
C ILE A 231 -5.08 -1.32 -10.72
N ASN A 232 -5.57 -1.70 -9.54
CA ASN A 232 -5.04 -2.82 -8.78
C ASN A 232 -5.79 -4.08 -9.16
N ASP A 233 -5.06 -5.05 -9.74
CA ASP A 233 -5.60 -6.33 -10.15
C ASP A 233 -6.89 -6.23 -10.99
N GLY A 234 -7.55 -7.34 -11.25
CA GLY A 234 -8.82 -7.38 -11.97
C GLY A 234 -8.77 -8.26 -13.21
N LEU A 235 -9.95 -8.45 -13.80
CA LEU A 235 -10.11 -9.22 -15.03
C LEU A 235 -10.05 -8.31 -16.26
N THR A 236 -9.82 -8.92 -17.43
CA THR A 236 -9.80 -8.19 -18.71
C THR A 236 -11.07 -7.36 -18.90
N GLY A 237 -10.91 -6.05 -19.09
CA GLY A 237 -12.01 -5.11 -19.26
C GLY A 237 -12.60 -4.58 -17.94
N ASP A 238 -12.06 -4.95 -16.79
CA ASP A 238 -12.43 -4.35 -15.52
C ASP A 238 -11.76 -2.98 -15.35
N MET A 239 -12.57 -1.94 -15.31
CA MET A 239 -12.12 -0.56 -15.10
C MET A 239 -12.14 -0.16 -13.63
N THR A 240 -12.61 -1.01 -12.73
CA THR A 240 -12.72 -0.68 -11.31
C THR A 240 -11.56 -1.23 -10.48
N GLY A 241 -11.03 -2.38 -10.87
CA GLY A 241 -9.98 -3.11 -10.15
C GLY A 241 -10.51 -3.88 -8.92
N GLU A 242 -9.63 -4.64 -8.30
CA GLU A 242 -9.92 -5.42 -7.10
C GLU A 242 -9.12 -4.91 -5.90
N SER A 243 -9.67 -5.13 -4.71
CA SER A 243 -9.06 -4.71 -3.44
C SER A 243 -8.47 -5.91 -2.70
N ASP A 244 -7.21 -5.79 -2.29
CA ASP A 244 -6.55 -6.80 -1.46
C ASP A 244 -7.21 -6.96 -0.09
N VAL A 245 -7.87 -5.90 0.40
CA VAL A 245 -8.68 -5.95 1.63
C VAL A 245 -9.84 -6.92 1.49
N ARG A 246 -10.42 -7.05 0.30
CA ARG A 246 -11.56 -7.93 0.04
C ARG A 246 -11.18 -9.40 0.20
N GLU A 247 -9.99 -9.80 -0.23
CA GLU A 247 -9.46 -11.14 -0.06
C GLU A 247 -9.37 -11.56 1.42
N LEU A 248 -9.11 -10.59 2.29
CA LEU A 248 -8.91 -10.80 3.73
C LEU A 248 -10.19 -10.69 4.56
N LEU A 249 -11.28 -10.12 3.99
CA LEU A 249 -12.46 -9.70 4.75
C LEU A 249 -13.10 -10.83 5.54
N SER A 250 -13.32 -11.98 4.91
CA SER A 250 -13.97 -13.14 5.55
C SER A 250 -13.19 -13.66 6.76
N ASN A 251 -11.87 -13.76 6.60
CA ASN A 251 -10.97 -14.23 7.65
C ASN A 251 -10.85 -13.19 8.78
N GLN A 252 -10.77 -11.90 8.44
CA GLN A 252 -10.71 -10.81 9.41
C GLN A 252 -11.99 -10.74 10.25
N ASP A 253 -13.17 -10.92 9.62
CA ASP A 253 -14.45 -10.96 10.30
C ASP A 253 -14.51 -12.13 11.30
N SER A 254 -14.17 -13.32 10.83
CA SER A 254 -14.14 -14.54 11.67
C SER A 254 -13.16 -14.41 12.83
N TYR A 255 -11.97 -13.86 12.57
CA TYR A 255 -10.95 -13.64 13.59
C TYR A 255 -11.42 -12.68 14.69
N ASN A 256 -12.00 -11.56 14.32
CA ASN A 256 -12.47 -10.55 15.28
C ASN A 256 -13.66 -11.07 16.11
N ARG A 257 -14.59 -11.81 15.48
CA ARG A 257 -15.73 -12.43 16.20
C ARG A 257 -15.27 -13.45 17.21
N LEU A 258 -14.42 -14.40 16.79
CA LEU A 258 -13.87 -15.41 17.70
C LEU A 258 -13.11 -14.79 18.88
N ARG A 259 -12.33 -13.71 18.64
CA ARG A 259 -11.63 -12.99 19.71
C ARG A 259 -12.60 -12.27 20.66
N SER A 260 -13.71 -11.77 20.16
CA SER A 260 -14.72 -11.12 20.97
C SER A 260 -15.46 -12.13 21.83
N ASP A 261 -15.86 -13.26 21.24
CA ASP A 261 -16.56 -14.35 21.93
C ASP A 261 -15.69 -14.99 23.02
N ASP A 262 -14.39 -15.17 22.74
CA ASP A 262 -13.42 -15.68 23.71
C ASP A 262 -13.32 -14.77 24.95
N ILE A 263 -13.25 -13.44 24.74
CA ILE A 263 -13.24 -12.48 25.84
C ILE A 263 -14.54 -12.52 26.64
N ASP A 264 -15.69 -12.62 25.98
CA ASP A 264 -16.97 -12.70 26.66
C ASP A 264 -17.10 -14.02 27.42
N ALA A 265 -16.66 -15.13 26.86
CA ALA A 265 -16.62 -16.40 27.55
C ALA A 265 -15.74 -16.37 28.80
N LEU A 266 -14.55 -15.74 28.74
CA LEU A 266 -13.70 -15.51 29.91
C LEU A 266 -14.41 -14.67 30.96
N ARG A 267 -15.12 -13.60 30.59
CA ARG A 267 -15.89 -12.77 31.53
C ARG A 267 -16.98 -13.56 32.21
N PHE A 268 -17.74 -14.39 31.47
CA PHE A 268 -18.78 -15.23 32.07
C PHE A 268 -18.20 -16.24 33.07
N ASN A 269 -17.01 -16.77 32.83
CA ASN A 269 -16.34 -17.66 33.76
C ASN A 269 -15.77 -16.95 34.97
N MET A 270 -15.30 -15.71 34.83
CA MET A 270 -14.88 -14.88 35.98
C MET A 270 -16.05 -14.51 36.89
N PHE A 271 -17.27 -14.47 36.35
CA PHE A 271 -18.50 -14.18 37.07
C PHE A 271 -19.52 -15.27 36.83
N PRO A 272 -19.28 -16.51 37.34
CA PRO A 272 -20.15 -17.64 37.08
C PRO A 272 -21.56 -17.43 37.63
N MET A 273 -22.53 -18.02 36.96
CA MET A 273 -23.93 -17.99 37.40
C MET A 273 -24.07 -18.77 38.69
N ARG A 274 -24.74 -18.15 39.65
CA ARG A 274 -25.05 -18.77 40.95
C ARG A 274 -26.51 -19.17 40.95
N ILE A 275 -26.79 -20.41 41.31
CA ILE A 275 -28.17 -20.93 41.48
C ILE A 275 -28.40 -21.08 42.97
N PHE A 276 -29.42 -20.40 43.44
CA PHE A 276 -29.95 -20.60 44.77
C PHE A 276 -31.29 -21.32 44.64
N LYS A 277 -31.44 -22.43 45.31
CA LYS A 277 -32.64 -23.22 45.33
C LYS A 277 -33.19 -23.24 46.76
N ASP A 278 -34.50 -23.06 46.95
CA ASP A 278 -35.17 -23.01 48.26
C ASP A 278 -34.57 -21.94 49.23
N ALA A 279 -34.04 -20.84 48.66
CA ALA A 279 -33.48 -19.71 49.44
C ALA A 279 -34.54 -18.71 49.84
N SER A 280 -34.39 -18.14 51.04
CA SER A 280 -35.28 -17.08 51.52
C SER A 280 -35.09 -15.78 50.72
N GLN A 281 -36.13 -14.91 50.75
CA GLN A 281 -36.07 -13.61 50.11
C GLN A 281 -34.90 -12.75 50.64
N GLU A 282 -34.63 -12.84 51.96
CA GLU A 282 -33.50 -12.13 52.58
C GLU A 282 -32.14 -12.55 52.01
N THR A 283 -31.98 -13.87 51.73
CA THR A 283 -30.80 -14.39 51.04
C THR A 283 -30.68 -13.81 49.64
N MET A 284 -31.76 -13.77 48.87
CA MET A 284 -31.75 -13.25 47.50
C MET A 284 -31.44 -11.76 47.44
N ASP A 285 -31.95 -10.98 48.39
CA ASP A 285 -31.70 -9.54 48.50
C ASP A 285 -30.25 -9.24 48.98
N ALA A 286 -29.65 -10.18 49.72
CA ALA A 286 -28.26 -10.07 50.19
C ALA A 286 -27.19 -10.50 49.17
N VAL A 287 -27.60 -11.11 48.04
CA VAL A 287 -26.65 -11.57 47.03
C VAL A 287 -25.89 -10.39 46.40
N LYS A 288 -24.61 -10.33 46.62
CA LYS A 288 -23.70 -9.35 45.99
C LYS A 288 -22.90 -10.01 44.86
N ILE A 289 -22.92 -9.36 43.72
CA ILE A 289 -22.06 -9.76 42.57
C ILE A 289 -20.73 -9.04 42.70
N ALA A 290 -19.82 -9.64 43.47
CA ALA A 290 -18.46 -9.11 43.67
C ALA A 290 -17.46 -10.25 43.89
N PRO A 291 -16.20 -10.11 43.50
CA PRO A 291 -15.16 -11.07 43.82
C PRO A 291 -15.06 -11.26 45.35
N GLY A 292 -15.10 -12.50 45.83
CA GLY A 292 -14.99 -12.81 47.26
C GLY A 292 -16.23 -12.48 48.09
N ALA A 293 -17.39 -12.16 47.43
CA ALA A 293 -18.64 -11.94 48.19
C ALA A 293 -19.10 -13.23 48.90
N VAL A 294 -19.38 -13.09 50.21
CA VAL A 294 -19.94 -14.15 51.03
C VAL A 294 -21.46 -13.87 51.22
N VAL A 295 -22.26 -14.87 51.03
CA VAL A 295 -23.70 -14.80 51.25
C VAL A 295 -24.09 -15.80 52.33
N ASP A 296 -24.76 -15.31 53.37
CA ASP A 296 -25.38 -16.17 54.37
C ASP A 296 -26.72 -16.72 53.80
N ALA A 297 -26.73 -18.02 53.48
CA ALA A 297 -27.86 -18.64 52.78
C ALA A 297 -28.86 -19.21 53.79
N GLN A 298 -30.00 -18.53 53.90
CA GLN A 298 -31.12 -18.96 54.77
C GLN A 298 -32.18 -19.68 53.94
N THR A 299 -32.73 -20.74 54.50
CA THR A 299 -33.82 -21.51 53.86
C THR A 299 -35.12 -20.71 53.88
N ASP A 300 -35.91 -20.77 52.80
CA ASP A 300 -37.24 -20.21 52.75
C ASP A 300 -38.12 -20.94 53.78
N PRO A 301 -38.76 -20.21 54.71
CA PRO A 301 -39.66 -20.81 55.71
C PRO A 301 -40.82 -21.62 55.13
N ALA A 302 -41.18 -21.35 53.87
CA ALA A 302 -42.24 -22.07 53.18
C ALA A 302 -41.74 -23.35 52.46
N SER A 303 -40.44 -23.59 52.40
CA SER A 303 -39.84 -24.75 51.69
C SER A 303 -39.63 -25.89 52.69
N ALA A 304 -39.93 -27.12 52.22
CA ALA A 304 -39.66 -28.35 52.93
C ALA A 304 -38.18 -28.81 52.80
N ASN A 305 -37.43 -28.19 51.90
CA ASN A 305 -36.02 -28.53 51.63
C ASN A 305 -35.10 -27.48 52.21
N GLN A 306 -33.85 -27.88 52.47
CA GLN A 306 -32.79 -26.91 52.84
C GLN A 306 -32.30 -26.15 51.60
N VAL A 307 -31.88 -24.92 51.82
CA VAL A 307 -31.28 -24.08 50.77
C VAL A 307 -30.08 -24.82 50.16
N ASP A 308 -30.02 -24.86 48.86
CA ASP A 308 -28.93 -25.39 48.05
C ASP A 308 -28.37 -24.24 47.20
N ALA A 309 -27.11 -23.93 47.35
CA ALA A 309 -26.42 -22.92 46.56
C ALA A 309 -25.37 -23.61 45.69
N ARG A 310 -25.48 -23.43 44.39
CA ARG A 310 -24.55 -24.00 43.42
C ARG A 310 -24.00 -22.93 42.51
N ILE A 311 -22.70 -23.07 42.16
CA ILE A 311 -22.07 -22.30 41.13
C ILE A 311 -22.11 -23.12 39.85
N LEU A 312 -22.68 -22.57 38.79
CA LEU A 312 -22.59 -23.14 37.44
C LEU A 312 -21.25 -22.72 36.82
N GLU A 313 -20.28 -23.61 36.96
CA GLU A 313 -18.99 -23.43 36.26
C GLU A 313 -19.09 -24.10 34.88
N THR A 314 -18.84 -23.31 33.84
CA THR A 314 -18.70 -23.85 32.51
C THR A 314 -17.27 -24.43 32.36
N GLN A 315 -17.17 -25.69 31.93
CA GLN A 315 -15.85 -26.28 31.69
C GLN A 315 -15.28 -25.72 30.38
N PHE A 316 -14.12 -25.05 30.47
CA PHE A 316 -13.36 -24.59 29.30
C PHE A 316 -12.67 -25.75 28.61
N GLY A 317 -13.40 -26.50 27.80
CA GLY A 317 -12.82 -27.58 26.98
C GLY A 317 -12.40 -27.14 25.56
N TYR A 318 -12.52 -25.84 25.26
CA TYR A 318 -12.34 -25.32 23.89
C TYR A 318 -11.13 -24.41 23.69
N ASP A 319 -10.39 -24.02 24.74
CA ASP A 319 -9.26 -23.09 24.67
C ASP A 319 -8.24 -23.45 23.60
N ALA A 320 -7.74 -24.68 23.61
CA ALA A 320 -6.77 -25.13 22.64
C ALA A 320 -7.33 -25.13 21.20
N ARG A 321 -8.64 -25.32 21.04
CA ARG A 321 -9.30 -25.31 19.72
C ARG A 321 -9.45 -23.88 19.21
N ILE A 322 -9.79 -22.93 20.08
CA ILE A 322 -9.90 -21.52 19.71
C ILE A 322 -8.53 -20.98 19.28
N GLU A 323 -7.50 -21.21 20.07
CA GLU A 323 -6.14 -20.79 19.72
C GLU A 323 -5.70 -21.35 18.37
N HIS A 324 -5.88 -22.65 18.15
CA HIS A 324 -5.55 -23.29 16.88
C HIS A 324 -6.36 -22.70 15.70
N THR A 325 -7.65 -22.41 15.92
CA THR A 325 -8.50 -21.80 14.87
C THR A 325 -8.06 -20.37 14.57
N LEU A 326 -7.73 -19.58 15.60
CA LEU A 326 -7.23 -18.23 15.42
C LEU A 326 -5.89 -18.19 14.68
N ASP A 327 -4.96 -19.10 15.03
CA ASP A 327 -3.67 -19.21 14.36
C ASP A 327 -3.83 -19.64 12.90
N ARG A 328 -4.73 -20.58 12.63
CA ARG A 328 -5.05 -21.01 11.27
C ARG A 328 -5.66 -19.88 10.44
N THR A 329 -6.69 -19.23 10.97
CA THR A 329 -7.34 -18.08 10.29
C THR A 329 -6.34 -16.96 10.01
N LYS A 330 -5.44 -16.71 10.96
CA LYS A 330 -4.35 -15.76 10.75
C LYS A 330 -3.40 -16.22 9.64
N SER A 331 -2.99 -17.48 9.63
CA SER A 331 -2.12 -18.05 8.58
C SER A 331 -2.77 -17.97 7.21
N ASP A 332 -4.08 -18.29 7.11
CA ASP A 332 -4.85 -18.18 5.87
C ASP A 332 -4.83 -16.72 5.32
N MET A 333 -4.86 -15.71 6.20
CA MET A 333 -4.75 -14.30 5.78
C MET A 333 -3.37 -13.96 5.21
N TYR A 334 -2.30 -14.49 5.78
CA TYR A 334 -0.94 -14.29 5.27
C TYR A 334 -0.75 -15.00 3.93
N GLU A 335 -1.32 -16.19 3.79
CA GLU A 335 -1.27 -16.98 2.56
C GLU A 335 -2.04 -16.31 1.43
N ALA A 336 -3.22 -15.73 1.70
CA ALA A 336 -4.03 -15.02 0.73
C ALA A 336 -3.25 -13.91 0.00
N LEU A 337 -2.42 -13.15 0.72
CA LEU A 337 -1.57 -12.10 0.11
C LEU A 337 -0.13 -12.57 -0.16
N SER A 338 0.14 -13.87 -0.06
CA SER A 338 1.49 -14.44 -0.21
C SER A 338 2.55 -13.80 0.68
N VAL A 339 2.15 -13.18 1.79
CA VAL A 339 3.07 -12.56 2.76
C VAL A 339 3.63 -13.64 3.68
N PRO A 340 4.94 -13.78 3.85
CA PRO A 340 5.51 -14.77 4.75
C PRO A 340 5.08 -14.58 6.20
N ASN A 341 4.46 -15.60 6.80
CA ASN A 341 4.10 -15.61 8.22
C ASN A 341 5.24 -16.16 9.07
N VAL A 342 6.30 -15.38 9.25
CA VAL A 342 7.53 -15.80 9.94
C VAL A 342 7.71 -15.02 11.22
N SER A 343 7.96 -15.71 12.33
CA SER A 343 8.31 -15.07 13.59
C SER A 343 9.76 -14.55 13.57
N PRO A 344 10.11 -13.53 14.40
CA PRO A 344 11.49 -13.04 14.48
C PRO A 344 12.52 -14.11 14.83
N ASP A 345 12.14 -15.13 15.57
CA ASP A 345 13.05 -16.24 15.94
C ASP A 345 13.25 -17.22 14.79
N GLN A 346 12.21 -17.47 13.99
CA GLN A 346 12.35 -18.23 12.74
C GLN A 346 13.18 -17.45 11.71
N LEU A 347 13.00 -16.12 11.60
CA LEU A 347 13.85 -15.29 10.75
C LEU A 347 15.33 -15.42 11.09
N LYS A 348 15.72 -15.47 12.36
CA LYS A 348 17.12 -15.68 12.76
C LYS A 348 17.69 -17.01 12.24
N ALA A 349 16.87 -18.04 12.14
CA ALA A 349 17.28 -19.33 11.60
C ALA A 349 17.41 -19.32 10.06
N PHE A 350 16.66 -18.44 9.37
CA PHE A 350 16.67 -18.32 7.90
C PHE A 350 17.69 -17.30 7.36
N VAL A 351 18.18 -16.38 8.20
CA VAL A 351 19.10 -15.28 7.80
C VAL A 351 20.50 -15.78 7.36
N THR A 352 20.74 -17.08 7.35
CA THR A 352 22.03 -17.64 6.95
C THR A 352 22.35 -17.54 5.45
N SER A 353 21.40 -17.18 4.58
CA SER A 353 21.65 -17.02 3.14
C SER A 353 20.60 -16.12 2.48
N GLY A 354 21.03 -15.15 1.67
CA GLY A 354 20.16 -14.32 0.82
C GLY A 354 19.27 -15.16 -0.12
N LYS A 355 19.75 -16.33 -0.58
CA LYS A 355 18.96 -17.26 -1.40
C LYS A 355 17.75 -17.82 -0.64
N THR A 356 17.91 -18.13 0.64
CA THR A 356 16.80 -18.61 1.49
C THR A 356 15.77 -17.52 1.70
N MET A 357 16.20 -16.27 1.90
CA MET A 357 15.29 -15.12 2.00
C MET A 357 14.56 -14.88 0.68
N LYS A 358 15.22 -14.92 -0.46
CA LYS A 358 14.57 -14.82 -1.78
C LYS A 358 13.53 -15.91 -2.00
N ALA A 359 13.83 -17.16 -1.60
CA ALA A 359 12.88 -18.27 -1.68
C ALA A 359 11.66 -18.07 -0.75
N LEU A 360 11.88 -17.54 0.46
CA LEU A 360 10.79 -17.26 1.41
C LEU A 360 9.82 -16.18 0.89
N TYR A 361 10.35 -15.15 0.25
CA TYR A 361 9.55 -14.02 -0.30
C TYR A 361 9.14 -14.24 -1.75
N TRP A 362 9.39 -15.42 -2.35
CA TRP A 362 9.12 -15.67 -3.77
C TRP A 362 7.65 -15.42 -4.14
N GLY A 363 6.70 -15.93 -3.35
CA GLY A 363 5.27 -15.71 -3.61
C GLY A 363 4.88 -14.24 -3.60
N LEU A 364 5.35 -13.49 -2.60
CA LEU A 364 5.11 -12.05 -2.51
C LEU A 364 5.80 -11.28 -3.64
N THR A 365 6.99 -11.72 -4.06
CA THR A 365 7.69 -11.12 -5.20
C THR A 365 6.87 -11.29 -6.48
N CYS A 366 6.37 -12.51 -6.77
CA CYS A 366 5.54 -12.75 -7.95
C CYS A 366 4.27 -11.87 -7.94
N ARG A 367 3.58 -11.79 -6.79
CA ARG A 367 2.41 -10.91 -6.64
C ARG A 367 2.76 -9.44 -6.90
N CYS A 368 3.88 -8.96 -6.40
CA CYS A 368 4.32 -7.60 -6.65
C CYS A 368 4.70 -7.36 -8.12
N GLU A 369 5.34 -8.33 -8.79
CA GLU A 369 5.67 -8.22 -10.23
C GLU A 369 4.41 -8.13 -11.09
N GLU A 370 3.35 -8.85 -10.76
CA GLU A 370 2.06 -8.72 -11.44
C GLU A 370 1.50 -7.29 -11.30
N LYS A 371 1.56 -6.72 -10.09
CA LYS A 371 1.12 -5.34 -9.83
C LYS A 371 2.02 -4.31 -10.54
N TRP A 372 3.33 -4.58 -10.63
CA TRP A 372 4.27 -3.69 -11.33
C TRP A 372 3.90 -3.46 -12.78
N ASN A 373 3.28 -4.40 -13.48
CA ASN A 373 2.85 -4.19 -14.86
C ASN A 373 1.96 -2.93 -15.03
N ALA A 374 1.04 -2.69 -14.09
CA ALA A 374 0.19 -1.49 -14.12
C ALA A 374 0.95 -0.23 -13.68
N TRP A 375 1.86 -0.37 -12.71
CA TRP A 375 2.66 0.75 -12.20
C TRP A 375 3.72 1.20 -13.20
N ASP A 376 4.36 0.30 -13.91
CA ASP A 376 5.36 0.62 -14.94
C ASP A 376 4.76 1.47 -16.06
N ALA A 377 3.59 1.08 -16.55
CA ALA A 377 2.88 1.86 -17.54
C ALA A 377 2.59 3.29 -17.04
N ALA A 378 2.23 3.43 -15.76
CA ALA A 378 2.00 4.73 -15.14
C ALA A 378 3.28 5.55 -14.98
N LEU A 379 4.41 4.91 -14.65
CA LEU A 379 5.70 5.59 -14.51
C LEU A 379 6.26 6.03 -15.87
N VAL A 380 6.10 5.22 -16.91
CA VAL A 380 6.45 5.60 -18.29
C VAL A 380 5.60 6.79 -18.73
N PHE A 381 4.27 6.73 -18.53
CA PHE A 381 3.38 7.85 -18.80
C PHE A 381 3.80 9.11 -18.03
N MET A 382 4.17 8.99 -16.76
CA MET A 382 4.62 10.11 -15.93
C MET A 382 5.83 10.82 -16.54
N VAL A 383 6.83 10.06 -16.98
CA VAL A 383 8.04 10.62 -17.60
C VAL A 383 7.67 11.37 -18.89
N ASP A 384 6.94 10.71 -19.79
CA ASP A 384 6.54 11.29 -21.08
C ASP A 384 5.69 12.56 -20.90
N ALA A 385 4.73 12.50 -19.99
CA ALA A 385 3.84 13.61 -19.70
C ALA A 385 4.58 14.79 -19.04
N LEU A 386 5.49 14.52 -18.10
CA LEU A 386 6.32 15.57 -17.47
C LEU A 386 7.20 16.28 -18.49
N LEU A 387 7.83 15.55 -19.40
CA LEU A 387 8.68 16.15 -20.45
C LEU A 387 7.84 16.99 -21.42
N LYS A 388 6.68 16.50 -21.85
CA LYS A 388 5.74 17.28 -22.67
C LYS A 388 5.26 18.55 -21.96
N MET A 389 4.88 18.43 -20.68
CA MET A 389 4.46 19.58 -19.88
C MET A 389 5.61 20.57 -19.65
N ALA A 390 6.83 20.10 -19.40
CA ALA A 390 8.01 20.92 -19.22
C ALA A 390 8.26 21.79 -20.47
N LYS A 391 8.13 21.19 -21.64
CA LYS A 391 8.23 21.88 -22.93
C LYS A 391 7.07 22.85 -23.17
N ALA A 392 5.83 22.40 -22.99
CA ALA A 392 4.62 23.19 -23.25
C ALA A 392 4.53 24.43 -22.36
N TYR A 393 4.93 24.30 -21.09
CA TYR A 393 4.86 25.39 -20.10
C TYR A 393 6.15 26.16 -19.91
N GLY A 394 7.22 25.78 -20.61
CA GLY A 394 8.53 26.40 -20.45
C GLY A 394 9.14 26.23 -19.05
N ALA A 395 8.81 25.14 -18.37
CA ALA A 395 9.25 24.87 -17.01
C ALA A 395 10.72 24.39 -16.93
N ALA A 396 11.24 23.80 -18.01
CA ALA A 396 12.63 23.41 -18.15
C ALA A 396 13.03 23.44 -19.64
N THR A 397 14.31 23.68 -19.89
CA THR A 397 14.88 23.55 -21.24
C THR A 397 15.63 22.22 -21.27
N LEU A 398 15.02 21.22 -21.91
CA LEU A 398 15.57 19.87 -22.00
C LEU A 398 15.96 19.56 -23.45
N PRO A 399 17.00 18.73 -23.67
CA PRO A 399 17.39 18.34 -25.01
C PRO A 399 16.33 17.49 -25.70
N GLU A 400 16.21 17.64 -27.01
CA GLU A 400 15.32 16.80 -27.83
C GLU A 400 16.07 15.53 -28.27
N VAL A 401 15.71 14.41 -27.72
CA VAL A 401 16.26 13.10 -28.07
C VAL A 401 15.14 12.05 -28.12
N LYS A 402 15.29 11.05 -28.96
CA LYS A 402 14.39 9.88 -28.93
C LYS A 402 14.89 8.93 -27.83
N TYR A 403 14.07 8.69 -26.86
CA TYR A 403 14.41 7.88 -25.69
C TYR A 403 13.44 6.74 -25.47
N THR A 404 13.86 5.78 -24.67
CA THR A 404 13.03 4.76 -24.04
C THR A 404 13.20 4.84 -22.53
N VAL A 405 12.14 4.55 -21.79
CA VAL A 405 12.15 4.51 -20.34
C VAL A 405 12.24 3.06 -19.88
N SER A 406 13.21 2.77 -19.03
CA SER A 406 13.36 1.46 -18.38
C SER A 406 13.22 1.64 -16.88
N ILE A 407 12.46 0.76 -16.25
CA ILE A 407 12.20 0.80 -14.81
C ILE A 407 12.77 -0.47 -14.20
N ASP A 408 13.62 -0.31 -13.19
CA ASP A 408 14.27 -1.40 -12.48
C ASP A 408 13.68 -1.50 -11.06
N HIS A 409 13.03 -2.62 -10.76
CA HIS A 409 12.37 -2.87 -9.49
C HIS A 409 13.37 -3.46 -8.49
N ARG A 410 13.35 -2.93 -7.28
CA ARG A 410 14.20 -3.43 -6.19
C ARG A 410 13.35 -3.74 -4.98
N TYR A 411 13.60 -4.91 -4.42
CA TYR A 411 12.93 -5.36 -3.20
C TYR A 411 13.84 -5.23 -1.99
N PRO A 412 13.30 -4.99 -0.78
CA PRO A 412 14.08 -4.88 0.45
C PRO A 412 14.54 -6.25 0.99
N ILE A 413 15.01 -7.12 0.10
CA ILE A 413 15.59 -8.41 0.44
C ILE A 413 17.11 -8.23 0.44
N PRO A 414 17.81 -8.59 1.52
CA PRO A 414 19.26 -8.55 1.55
C PRO A 414 19.83 -9.42 0.43
N ASP A 415 20.67 -8.83 -0.38
CA ASP A 415 21.48 -9.61 -1.31
C ASP A 415 22.55 -10.39 -0.54
N ASP A 416 22.92 -11.54 -1.06
CA ASP A 416 24.03 -12.30 -0.54
C ASP A 416 25.33 -11.68 -1.10
N GLU A 417 25.66 -10.46 -0.58
CA GLU A 417 26.79 -9.67 -1.05
C GLU A 417 28.11 -10.48 -1.05
N GLU A 418 28.25 -11.36 -0.08
CA GLU A 418 29.45 -12.18 0.04
C GLU A 418 29.53 -13.24 -1.08
N ALA A 419 28.41 -13.92 -1.37
CA ALA A 419 28.33 -14.87 -2.46
C ALA A 419 28.42 -14.17 -3.83
N GLU A 420 27.82 -13.02 -3.99
CA GLU A 420 27.89 -12.22 -5.22
C GLU A 420 29.30 -11.70 -5.46
N ARG A 421 29.96 -11.18 -4.43
CA ARG A 421 31.34 -10.75 -4.47
C ARG A 421 32.28 -11.90 -4.84
N GLN A 422 32.03 -13.10 -4.27
CA GLN A 422 32.80 -14.29 -4.59
C GLN A 422 32.61 -14.73 -6.05
N ASN A 423 31.38 -14.66 -6.58
CA ASN A 423 31.11 -14.96 -7.98
C ASN A 423 31.79 -13.93 -8.91
N ASP A 424 31.67 -12.65 -8.61
CA ASP A 424 32.32 -11.57 -9.37
C ASP A 424 33.85 -11.73 -9.35
N MET A 425 34.44 -12.13 -8.21
CA MET A 425 35.86 -12.46 -8.12
C MET A 425 36.26 -13.64 -9.01
N ASN A 426 35.38 -14.69 -9.04
CA ASN A 426 35.62 -15.84 -9.91
C ASN A 426 35.52 -15.47 -11.40
N GLU A 427 34.57 -14.59 -11.79
CA GLU A 427 34.45 -14.07 -13.15
C GLU A 427 35.66 -13.27 -13.55
N VAL A 428 36.21 -12.44 -12.67
CA VAL A 428 37.46 -11.71 -12.90
C VAL A 428 38.63 -12.67 -13.04
N ALA A 429 38.72 -13.68 -12.18
CA ALA A 429 39.80 -14.69 -12.24
C ALA A 429 39.76 -15.49 -13.55
N GLN A 430 38.56 -15.75 -14.09
CA GLN A 430 38.32 -16.43 -15.37
C GLN A 430 38.40 -15.49 -16.58
N GLN A 431 38.70 -14.20 -16.38
CA GLN A 431 38.80 -13.16 -17.42
C GLN A 431 37.50 -12.92 -18.20
N VAL A 432 36.35 -13.29 -17.63
CA VAL A 432 35.00 -13.01 -18.18
C VAL A 432 34.61 -11.58 -17.88
N ARG A 433 35.10 -11.04 -16.76
CA ARG A 433 34.82 -9.68 -16.29
C ARG A 433 36.13 -8.91 -16.09
N SER A 434 36.12 -7.59 -16.37
CA SER A 434 37.29 -6.75 -16.16
C SER A 434 37.50 -6.39 -14.69
N HIS A 435 38.76 -6.25 -14.26
CA HIS A 435 39.09 -5.73 -12.93
C HIS A 435 38.49 -4.35 -12.68
N LYS A 436 38.46 -3.49 -13.71
CA LYS A 436 37.81 -2.17 -13.63
C LYS A 436 36.36 -2.26 -13.24
N SER A 437 35.55 -3.10 -13.91
CA SER A 437 34.14 -3.30 -13.62
C SER A 437 33.89 -3.89 -12.22
N TYR A 438 34.82 -4.68 -11.70
CA TYR A 438 34.75 -5.19 -10.32
C TYR A 438 34.99 -4.08 -9.30
N ILE A 439 36.01 -3.25 -9.50
CA ILE A 439 36.35 -2.13 -8.61
C ILE A 439 35.20 -1.10 -8.61
N ASP A 440 34.68 -0.73 -9.77
CA ASP A 440 33.59 0.22 -9.91
C ASP A 440 32.31 -0.26 -9.14
N LYS A 441 32.06 -1.57 -9.15
CA LYS A 441 30.91 -2.15 -8.43
C LYS A 441 31.11 -2.23 -6.92
N TRP A 442 32.28 -2.69 -6.47
CA TRP A 442 32.50 -3.04 -5.06
C TRP A 442 33.26 -1.99 -4.26
N GLN A 443 33.85 -1.01 -4.93
CA GLN A 443 34.60 0.10 -4.33
C GLN A 443 34.27 1.43 -5.01
N PRO A 444 33.02 1.86 -5.04
CA PRO A 444 32.58 3.03 -5.81
C PRO A 444 33.23 4.35 -5.33
N GLU A 445 33.75 4.38 -4.12
CA GLU A 445 34.46 5.55 -3.57
C GLU A 445 35.92 5.67 -4.09
N THR A 446 36.45 4.63 -4.73
CA THR A 446 37.83 4.60 -5.22
C THR A 446 37.83 4.75 -6.72
N SER A 447 38.70 5.61 -7.24
CA SER A 447 38.91 5.70 -8.69
C SER A 447 39.48 4.38 -9.21
N SER A 448 38.72 3.67 -10.04
CA SER A 448 39.13 2.37 -10.61
C SER A 448 40.44 2.46 -11.42
N ASP A 449 40.69 3.59 -12.09
CA ASP A 449 41.90 3.80 -12.84
C ASP A 449 43.15 3.98 -11.92
N ALA A 450 42.96 4.70 -10.79
CA ALA A 450 44.02 4.87 -9.78
C ALA A 450 44.35 3.55 -9.09
N GLU A 451 43.35 2.74 -8.76
CA GLU A 451 43.52 1.44 -8.13
C GLU A 451 44.23 0.45 -9.07
N LEU A 452 43.85 0.43 -10.34
CA LEU A 452 44.52 -0.39 -11.36
C LEU A 452 45.97 0.00 -11.57
N GLU A 453 46.30 1.31 -11.53
CA GLU A 453 47.69 1.77 -11.58
C GLU A 453 48.47 1.32 -10.34
N GLN A 454 47.86 1.35 -9.18
CA GLN A 454 48.49 0.91 -7.94
C GLN A 454 48.77 -0.60 -7.96
N ILE A 455 47.78 -1.41 -8.34
CA ILE A 455 47.95 -2.86 -8.52
C ILE A 455 49.07 -3.18 -9.49
N ALA A 456 49.15 -2.46 -10.62
CA ALA A 456 50.23 -2.63 -11.61
C ALA A 456 51.61 -2.27 -11.04
N ARG A 457 51.72 -1.25 -10.17
CA ARG A 457 52.98 -0.90 -9.48
C ARG A 457 53.40 -1.98 -8.50
N GLU A 458 52.47 -2.47 -7.70
CA GLU A 458 52.73 -3.55 -6.71
C GLU A 458 53.17 -4.85 -7.39
N GLN A 459 52.54 -5.23 -8.49
CA GLN A 459 52.93 -6.40 -9.27
C GLN A 459 54.34 -6.27 -9.86
N ARG A 460 54.74 -5.07 -10.29
CA ARG A 460 56.12 -4.83 -10.76
C ARG A 460 57.15 -4.95 -9.61
N MET A 461 56.84 -4.40 -8.44
CA MET A 461 57.71 -4.51 -7.26
C MET A 461 57.89 -5.95 -6.83
N LEU A 462 56.79 -6.73 -6.76
CA LEU A 462 56.82 -8.16 -6.43
C LEU A 462 57.59 -9.00 -7.48
N GLY A 463 57.47 -8.62 -8.76
CA GLY A 463 58.20 -9.26 -9.85
C GLY A 463 59.71 -8.98 -9.79
N ASP A 464 60.11 -7.76 -9.39
CA ASP A 464 61.50 -7.39 -9.20
C ASP A 464 62.14 -8.05 -7.98
N ASP A 465 61.39 -8.19 -6.85
CA ASP A 465 61.85 -8.88 -5.65
C ASP A 465 62.05 -10.41 -5.89
N VAL A 466 61.13 -11.06 -6.62
CA VAL A 466 61.29 -12.46 -7.02
C VAL A 466 62.46 -12.60 -8.00
N GLY A 467 62.68 -11.64 -8.89
CA GLY A 467 63.80 -11.61 -9.79
C GLY A 467 65.14 -11.42 -9.08
N MET A 468 65.21 -10.68 -7.97
CA MET A 468 66.41 -10.53 -7.13
C MET A 468 66.68 -11.81 -6.32
N ALA A 469 65.63 -12.43 -5.69
CA ALA A 469 65.78 -13.64 -4.96
C ALA A 469 66.29 -14.83 -5.81
N ILE A 470 65.81 -14.96 -7.06
CA ILE A 470 66.31 -15.94 -8.02
C ILE A 470 67.78 -15.69 -8.42
N LYS A 471 68.21 -14.41 -8.50
CA LYS A 471 69.62 -14.06 -8.79
C LYS A 471 70.53 -14.34 -7.62
N GLU A 472 70.08 -14.19 -6.38
CA GLU A 472 70.88 -14.53 -5.19
C GLU A 472 71.02 -16.02 -4.98
N GLU A 473 70.03 -16.87 -5.37
CA GLU A 473 70.15 -18.33 -5.32
C GLU A 473 70.99 -18.92 -6.44
N LEU A 474 71.29 -18.17 -7.47
CA LEU A 474 72.12 -18.61 -8.61
C LEU A 474 73.56 -18.08 -8.56
N GLN A 475 74.00 -17.40 -7.50
CA GLN A 475 75.37 -17.04 -7.18
C GLN A 475 75.94 -17.90 -6.00
#